data_3b8223c15619763eaf32966f57ef8f36
#
_entry.id   3b8223c15619763eaf32966f57ef8f36
#
_cell.length_a   1.000
_cell.length_b   1.000
_cell.length_c   1.000
_cell.angle_alpha   90.00
_cell.angle_beta   90.00
_cell.angle_gamma   90.00
#
_symmetry.space_group_name_H-M   'P 1'
#
loop_
_entity.id
_entity.type
_entity.pdbx_description
1 polymer ?
#
loop_
_entity_poly.entity_id
_entity_poly.type
_entity_poly.pdbx_seq_one_letter_code
_entity_poly.pdbx_strand_id
1 'polypeptide(L)'
;MFAEFKHTLRRMSGRIWGWGIGLALYALILVYFFEMFMKSAMLTQLLASYPQDLLAFFGEMMTAATPKGYLDTYYFLYMTLIVGIYAVAAGANLLADDEEKGILDLVMAHPVSRTALFWGRWLAFAVATAAILLLGWLGWVPFAHRVGLNLTWVQFLLPNVPLLAELLLFGSLALLFSMLLPASRNASALAGALLTANWLLRGLA
;
A
#
# COMPACT_ATOMS: atom_id res chain seq x y z
N MET A 1 -2.94 -21.63 -16.26
CA MET A 1 -2.95 -20.82 -15.03
C MET A 1 -1.54 -20.56 -14.49
N PHE A 2 -0.75 -21.59 -14.14
CA PHE A 2 0.58 -21.40 -13.55
C PHE A 2 1.60 -20.70 -14.49
N ALA A 3 1.60 -21.02 -15.77
CA ALA A 3 2.47 -20.35 -16.75
C ALA A 3 2.16 -18.86 -16.87
N GLU A 4 0.88 -18.50 -16.92
CA GLU A 4 0.42 -17.10 -16.99
C GLU A 4 0.74 -16.32 -15.71
N PHE A 5 0.54 -16.95 -14.55
CA PHE A 5 0.95 -16.39 -13.26
C PHE A 5 2.45 -16.03 -13.25
N LYS A 6 3.31 -16.99 -13.63
CA LYS A 6 4.77 -16.79 -13.66
C LYS A 6 5.18 -15.71 -14.65
N HIS A 7 4.56 -15.68 -15.83
CA HIS A 7 4.81 -14.69 -16.86
C HIS A 7 4.44 -13.27 -16.36
N THR A 8 3.23 -13.12 -15.85
CA THR A 8 2.73 -11.83 -15.31
C THR A 8 3.58 -11.36 -14.13
N LEU A 9 3.91 -12.25 -13.20
CA LEU A 9 4.76 -11.90 -12.05
C LEU A 9 6.15 -11.42 -12.48
N ARG A 10 6.76 -12.07 -13.49
CA ARG A 10 8.03 -11.61 -14.06
C ARG A 10 7.90 -10.24 -14.72
N ARG A 11 6.82 -9.98 -15.44
CA ARG A 11 6.52 -8.68 -16.05
C ARG A 11 6.37 -7.58 -14.99
N MET A 12 5.85 -7.93 -13.81
CA MET A 12 5.67 -7.02 -12.67
C MET A 12 6.95 -6.85 -11.82
N SER A 13 8.00 -7.65 -12.03
CA SER A 13 9.20 -7.66 -11.16
C SER A 13 9.84 -6.28 -11.02
N GLY A 14 9.98 -5.52 -12.09
CA GLY A 14 10.51 -4.15 -12.03
C GLY A 14 9.66 -3.22 -11.14
N ARG A 15 8.33 -3.36 -11.20
CA ARG A 15 7.41 -2.60 -10.34
C ARG A 15 7.53 -3.04 -8.88
N ILE A 16 7.67 -4.35 -8.61
CA ILE A 16 7.87 -4.89 -7.26
C ILE A 16 9.13 -4.29 -6.63
N TRP A 17 10.25 -4.34 -7.34
CA TRP A 17 11.50 -3.78 -6.83
C TRP A 17 11.45 -2.27 -6.69
N GLY A 18 10.91 -1.55 -7.67
CA GLY A 18 10.81 -0.08 -7.62
C GLY A 18 9.95 0.40 -6.44
N TRP A 19 8.74 -0.12 -6.31
CA TRP A 19 7.84 0.23 -5.22
C TRP A 19 8.32 -0.31 -3.87
N GLY A 20 8.83 -1.55 -3.82
CA GLY A 20 9.31 -2.16 -2.59
C GLY A 20 10.52 -1.45 -2.01
N ILE A 21 11.52 -1.09 -2.84
CA ILE A 21 12.67 -0.29 -2.41
C ILE A 21 12.22 1.11 -1.99
N GLY A 22 11.33 1.75 -2.76
CA GLY A 22 10.77 3.05 -2.39
C GLY A 22 10.11 3.05 -1.03
N LEU A 23 9.31 2.01 -0.72
CA LEU A 23 8.68 1.84 0.59
C LEU A 23 9.69 1.54 1.70
N ALA A 24 10.70 0.72 1.42
CA ALA A 24 11.76 0.45 2.39
C ALA A 24 12.55 1.73 2.73
N LEU A 25 12.85 2.57 1.74
CA LEU A 25 13.48 3.87 1.96
C LEU A 25 12.57 4.82 2.73
N TYR A 26 11.26 4.86 2.41
CA TYR A 26 10.29 5.65 3.16
C TYR A 26 10.22 5.20 4.63
N ALA A 27 10.21 3.89 4.88
CA ALA A 27 10.26 3.31 6.22
C ALA A 27 11.53 3.75 6.98
N LEU A 28 12.70 3.71 6.33
CA LEU A 28 13.98 4.17 6.91
C LEU A 28 13.94 5.66 7.26
N ILE A 29 13.38 6.49 6.39
CA ILE A 29 13.21 7.92 6.64
C ILE A 29 12.35 8.13 7.90
N LEU A 30 11.23 7.43 8.03
CA LEU A 30 10.35 7.54 9.19
C LEU A 30 11.03 7.05 10.47
N VAL A 31 11.84 5.99 10.43
CA VAL A 31 12.64 5.52 11.57
C VAL A 31 13.59 6.62 12.03
N TYR A 32 14.29 7.27 11.10
CA TYR A 32 15.20 8.37 11.43
C TYR A 32 14.47 9.57 12.04
N PHE A 33 13.34 9.96 11.43
CA PHE A 33 12.51 11.06 11.95
C PHE A 33 11.87 10.73 13.30
N PHE A 34 11.53 9.46 13.58
CA PHE A 34 11.00 9.05 14.88
C PHE A 34 11.96 9.38 16.01
N GLU A 35 13.24 9.05 15.85
CA GLU A 35 14.26 9.36 16.86
C GLU A 35 14.37 10.87 17.12
N MET A 36 14.39 11.66 16.05
CA MET A 36 14.45 13.12 16.13
C MET A 36 13.19 13.71 16.78
N PHE A 37 12.00 13.19 16.42
CA PHE A 37 10.72 13.64 16.95
C PHE A 37 10.57 13.34 18.44
N MET A 38 10.88 12.11 18.85
CA MET A 38 10.74 11.67 20.24
C MET A 38 11.76 12.31 21.18
N LYS A 39 12.95 12.67 20.69
CA LYS A 39 13.98 13.39 21.45
C LYS A 39 13.79 14.90 21.42
N SER A 40 12.80 15.44 20.71
CA SER A 40 12.60 16.88 20.64
C SER A 40 12.13 17.44 21.97
N ALA A 41 12.90 18.41 22.51
CA ALA A 41 12.52 19.17 23.71
C ALA A 41 11.15 19.87 23.52
N MET A 42 10.80 20.19 22.30
CA MET A 42 9.53 20.83 21.92
C MET A 42 8.32 19.95 22.26
N LEU A 43 8.38 18.63 21.97
CA LEU A 43 7.31 17.70 22.33
C LEU A 43 7.11 17.61 23.84
N THR A 44 8.24 17.50 24.59
CA THR A 44 8.22 17.43 26.05
C THR A 44 7.67 18.73 26.67
N GLN A 45 8.03 19.89 26.12
CA GLN A 45 7.52 21.19 26.55
C GLN A 45 6.04 21.37 26.22
N LEU A 46 5.60 20.97 25.04
CA LEU A 46 4.18 21.00 24.64
C LEU A 46 3.35 20.12 25.59
N LEU A 47 3.77 18.90 25.86
CA LEU A 47 3.07 17.99 26.77
C LEU A 47 3.03 18.53 28.22
N ALA A 48 4.10 19.20 28.66
CA ALA A 48 4.17 19.78 30.02
C ALA A 48 3.38 21.11 30.15
N SER A 49 3.11 21.83 29.06
CA SER A 49 2.45 23.15 29.09
C SER A 49 0.93 23.06 29.02
N TYR A 50 0.35 21.92 28.63
CA TYR A 50 -1.10 21.75 28.52
C TYR A 50 -1.71 21.11 29.77
N PRO A 51 -2.87 21.62 30.25
CA PRO A 51 -3.66 20.97 31.31
C PRO A 51 -4.08 19.55 30.91
N GLN A 52 -4.15 18.64 31.89
CA GLN A 52 -4.52 17.24 31.64
C GLN A 52 -5.90 17.08 30.95
N ASP A 53 -6.83 17.97 31.22
CA ASP A 53 -8.16 17.94 30.60
C ASP A 53 -8.12 18.28 29.09
N LEU A 54 -7.20 19.17 28.69
CA LEU A 54 -6.95 19.46 27.27
C LEU A 54 -6.20 18.32 26.58
N LEU A 55 -5.28 17.66 27.27
CA LEU A 55 -4.58 16.48 26.74
C LEU A 55 -5.55 15.31 26.50
N ALA A 56 -6.60 15.18 27.32
CA ALA A 56 -7.66 14.18 27.10
C ALA A 56 -8.51 14.51 25.86
N PHE A 57 -8.73 15.79 25.55
CA PHE A 57 -9.43 16.25 24.34
C PHE A 57 -8.59 16.02 23.06
N PHE A 58 -7.27 16.13 23.17
CA PHE A 58 -6.31 15.82 22.09
C PHE A 58 -5.79 14.37 22.13
N GLY A 59 -6.57 13.45 22.69
CA GLY A 59 -6.18 12.05 22.90
C GLY A 59 -5.61 11.35 21.68
N GLU A 60 -6.12 11.63 20.48
CA GLU A 60 -5.58 11.10 19.22
C GLU A 60 -4.21 11.70 18.86
N MET A 61 -4.00 12.98 19.14
CA MET A 61 -2.71 13.64 18.92
C MET A 61 -1.64 13.10 19.87
N MET A 62 -2.03 12.67 21.07
CA MET A 62 -1.15 12.03 22.04
C MET A 62 -0.85 10.57 21.68
N THR A 63 -1.78 9.86 21.04
CA THR A 63 -1.48 8.52 20.52
C THR A 63 -0.43 8.56 19.43
N ALA A 64 -0.39 9.61 18.59
CA ALA A 64 0.68 9.82 17.61
C ALA A 64 2.07 10.00 18.23
N ALA A 65 2.14 10.42 19.49
CA ALA A 65 3.40 10.49 20.26
C ALA A 65 3.85 9.12 20.83
N THR A 66 3.04 8.07 20.68
CA THR A 66 3.46 6.70 21.01
C THR A 66 4.11 6.02 19.81
N PRO A 67 5.00 5.02 20.01
CA PRO A 67 5.59 4.27 18.88
C PRO A 67 4.55 3.67 17.93
N LYS A 68 3.46 3.13 18.48
CA LYS A 68 2.37 2.55 17.70
C LYS A 68 1.61 3.63 16.93
N GLY A 69 1.17 4.68 17.60
CA GLY A 69 0.41 5.76 16.98
C GLY A 69 1.21 6.53 15.93
N TYR A 70 2.52 6.67 16.12
CA TYR A 70 3.41 7.21 15.09
C TYR A 70 3.38 6.38 13.81
N LEU A 71 3.45 5.04 13.93
CA LEU A 71 3.35 4.15 12.78
C LEU A 71 1.97 4.22 12.11
N ASP A 72 0.91 4.18 12.90
CA ASP A 72 -0.46 4.21 12.39
C ASP A 72 -0.70 5.52 11.62
N THR A 73 -0.25 6.66 12.16
CA THR A 73 -0.47 7.99 11.55
C THR A 73 0.46 8.26 10.37
N TYR A 74 1.77 8.03 10.51
CA TYR A 74 2.74 8.47 9.49
C TYR A 74 3.11 7.38 8.48
N TYR A 75 2.88 6.10 8.78
CA TYR A 75 3.14 5.02 7.85
C TYR A 75 1.84 4.44 7.28
N PHE A 76 1.02 3.79 8.08
CA PHE A 76 -0.13 3.03 7.57
C PHE A 76 -1.22 3.89 6.95
N LEU A 77 -1.51 5.07 7.50
CA LEU A 77 -2.49 5.99 6.91
C LEU A 77 -2.08 6.42 5.50
N TYR A 78 -0.81 6.75 5.28
CA TYR A 78 -0.32 7.18 3.96
C TYR A 78 -0.06 6.02 3.01
N MET A 79 0.19 4.79 3.51
CA MET A 79 0.39 3.61 2.68
C MET A 79 -0.82 3.30 1.81
N THR A 80 -2.03 3.52 2.32
CA THR A 80 -3.26 3.36 1.54
C THR A 80 -3.23 4.19 0.25
N LEU A 81 -2.77 5.45 0.32
CA LEU A 81 -2.63 6.30 -0.87
C LEU A 81 -1.42 5.90 -1.72
N ILE A 82 -0.24 5.82 -1.11
CA ILE A 82 1.02 5.62 -1.83
C ILE A 82 0.99 4.29 -2.60
N VAL A 83 0.68 3.17 -1.92
CA VAL A 83 0.60 1.85 -2.58
C VAL A 83 -0.71 1.69 -3.33
N GLY A 84 -1.76 2.43 -2.93
CA GLY A 84 -3.04 2.46 -3.62
C GLY A 84 -2.92 2.95 -5.06
N ILE A 85 -2.08 3.96 -5.33
CA ILE A 85 -1.76 4.42 -6.69
C ILE A 85 -1.22 3.24 -7.53
N TYR A 86 -0.29 2.47 -6.98
CA TYR A 86 0.22 1.28 -7.64
C TYR A 86 -0.88 0.23 -7.85
N ALA A 87 -1.66 -0.08 -6.81
CA ALA A 87 -2.68 -1.13 -6.86
C ALA A 87 -3.77 -0.82 -7.90
N VAL A 88 -4.25 0.43 -7.93
CA VAL A 88 -5.24 0.92 -8.92
C VAL A 88 -4.67 0.87 -10.33
N ALA A 89 -3.45 1.40 -10.55
CA ALA A 89 -2.82 1.39 -11.86
C ALA A 89 -2.51 -0.05 -12.33
N ALA A 90 -2.02 -0.92 -11.45
CA ALA A 90 -1.74 -2.31 -11.78
C ALA A 90 -3.02 -3.09 -12.09
N GLY A 91 -4.09 -2.88 -11.31
CA GLY A 91 -5.39 -3.52 -11.52
C GLY A 91 -6.03 -3.10 -12.83
N ALA A 92 -6.10 -1.81 -13.13
CA ALA A 92 -6.69 -1.30 -14.36
C ALA A 92 -5.97 -1.82 -15.63
N ASN A 93 -4.63 -1.95 -15.55
CA ASN A 93 -3.83 -2.40 -16.69
C ASN A 93 -3.66 -3.93 -16.77
N LEU A 94 -4.24 -4.69 -15.83
CA LEU A 94 -3.98 -6.12 -15.71
C LEU A 94 -4.43 -6.93 -16.94
N LEU A 95 -5.55 -6.54 -17.55
CA LEU A 95 -6.11 -7.13 -18.75
C LEU A 95 -6.12 -6.13 -19.91
N ALA A 96 -6.45 -4.88 -19.65
CA ALA A 96 -6.60 -3.84 -20.65
C ALA A 96 -5.30 -3.51 -21.42
N ASP A 97 -4.13 -3.66 -20.79
CA ASP A 97 -2.84 -3.39 -21.43
C ASP A 97 -2.58 -4.26 -22.68
N ASP A 98 -3.05 -5.51 -22.69
CA ASP A 98 -2.90 -6.40 -23.84
C ASP A 98 -3.95 -6.10 -24.93
N GLU A 99 -5.13 -5.64 -24.54
CA GLU A 99 -6.17 -5.19 -25.45
C GLU A 99 -5.78 -3.89 -26.15
N GLU A 100 -5.34 -2.89 -25.38
CA GLU A 100 -4.86 -1.60 -25.90
C GLU A 100 -3.64 -1.74 -26.83
N LYS A 101 -2.80 -2.76 -26.61
CA LYS A 101 -1.66 -3.09 -27.49
C LYS A 101 -2.01 -3.96 -28.67
N GLY A 102 -3.27 -4.41 -28.78
CA GLY A 102 -3.72 -5.29 -29.87
C GLY A 102 -3.10 -6.69 -29.85
N ILE A 103 -2.55 -7.14 -28.71
CA ILE A 103 -1.93 -8.46 -28.56
C ILE A 103 -2.84 -9.48 -27.89
N LEU A 104 -4.06 -9.08 -27.49
CA LEU A 104 -5.00 -9.96 -26.80
C LEU A 104 -5.37 -11.18 -27.68
N ASP A 105 -5.60 -10.97 -28.97
CA ASP A 105 -5.92 -12.05 -29.92
C ASP A 105 -4.77 -13.06 -30.04
N LEU A 106 -3.53 -12.59 -29.99
CA LEU A 106 -2.35 -13.44 -30.03
C LEU A 106 -2.23 -14.30 -28.74
N VAL A 107 -2.54 -13.71 -27.60
CA VAL A 107 -2.59 -14.42 -26.30
C VAL A 107 -3.71 -15.47 -26.31
N MET A 108 -4.87 -15.13 -26.88
CA MET A 108 -6.04 -16.02 -26.97
C MET A 108 -5.89 -17.12 -28.04
N ALA A 109 -4.94 -16.98 -28.98
CA ALA A 109 -4.60 -18.05 -29.94
C ALA A 109 -3.92 -19.25 -29.28
N HIS A 110 -3.36 -19.10 -28.07
CA HIS A 110 -2.84 -20.21 -27.30
C HIS A 110 -3.99 -20.95 -26.58
N PRO A 111 -3.85 -22.26 -26.29
CA PRO A 111 -4.89 -23.07 -25.65
C PRO A 111 -4.98 -22.76 -24.13
N VAL A 112 -5.30 -21.50 -23.81
CA VAL A 112 -5.46 -21.03 -22.42
C VAL A 112 -6.91 -20.63 -22.21
N SER A 113 -7.57 -21.19 -21.18
CA SER A 113 -8.93 -20.78 -20.84
C SER A 113 -8.96 -19.34 -20.28
N ARG A 114 -10.03 -18.61 -20.57
CA ARG A 114 -10.23 -17.22 -20.07
C ARG A 114 -10.15 -17.15 -18.56
N THR A 115 -10.69 -18.14 -17.86
CA THR A 115 -10.61 -18.25 -16.39
C THR A 115 -9.19 -18.47 -15.89
N ALA A 116 -8.39 -19.29 -16.60
CA ALA A 116 -6.98 -19.52 -16.24
C ALA A 116 -6.12 -18.25 -16.46
N LEU A 117 -6.43 -17.48 -17.52
CA LEU A 117 -5.81 -16.18 -17.78
C LEU A 117 -6.13 -15.18 -16.67
N PHE A 118 -7.42 -15.01 -16.37
CA PHE A 118 -7.88 -14.09 -15.32
C PHE A 118 -7.24 -14.40 -13.97
N TRP A 119 -7.40 -15.64 -13.47
CA TRP A 119 -6.88 -16.02 -12.16
C TRP A 119 -5.35 -16.02 -12.10
N GLY A 120 -4.67 -16.39 -13.19
CA GLY A 120 -3.21 -16.33 -13.26
C GLY A 120 -2.70 -14.91 -13.09
N ARG A 121 -3.31 -13.95 -13.74
CA ARG A 121 -2.95 -12.53 -13.65
C ARG A 121 -3.34 -11.91 -12.32
N TRP A 122 -4.55 -12.17 -11.84
CA TRP A 122 -5.02 -11.65 -10.57
C TRP A 122 -4.17 -12.16 -9.39
N LEU A 123 -3.83 -13.45 -9.37
CA LEU A 123 -2.93 -13.99 -8.34
C LEU A 123 -1.52 -13.39 -8.43
N ALA A 124 -1.01 -13.14 -9.63
CA ALA A 124 0.28 -12.45 -9.80
C ALA A 124 0.22 -11.03 -9.25
N PHE A 125 -0.87 -10.30 -9.48
CA PHE A 125 -1.10 -8.97 -8.89
C PHE A 125 -1.16 -9.05 -7.35
N ALA A 126 -1.89 -10.01 -6.78
CA ALA A 126 -1.99 -10.18 -5.33
C ALA A 126 -0.63 -10.50 -4.69
N VAL A 127 0.14 -11.40 -5.28
CA VAL A 127 1.49 -11.75 -4.82
C VAL A 127 2.45 -10.56 -4.98
N ALA A 128 2.37 -9.82 -6.08
CA ALA A 128 3.19 -8.63 -6.30
C ALA A 128 2.91 -7.56 -5.24
N THR A 129 1.64 -7.29 -4.94
CA THR A 129 1.23 -6.32 -3.91
C THR A 129 1.70 -6.77 -2.52
N ALA A 130 1.54 -8.05 -2.17
CA ALA A 130 2.05 -8.59 -0.92
C ALA A 130 3.58 -8.48 -0.82
N ALA A 131 4.31 -8.76 -1.91
CA ALA A 131 5.77 -8.64 -1.94
C ALA A 131 6.23 -7.19 -1.74
N ILE A 132 5.53 -6.21 -2.32
CA ILE A 132 5.81 -4.77 -2.12
C ILE A 132 5.65 -4.40 -0.63
N LEU A 133 4.55 -4.80 0.00
CA LEU A 133 4.33 -4.54 1.43
C LEU A 133 5.37 -5.25 2.32
N LEU A 134 5.77 -6.47 1.99
CA LEU A 134 6.82 -7.19 2.71
C LEU A 134 8.18 -6.51 2.59
N LEU A 135 8.53 -5.98 1.42
CA LEU A 135 9.77 -5.20 1.25
C LEU A 135 9.73 -3.91 2.07
N GLY A 136 8.58 -3.21 2.11
CA GLY A 136 8.37 -2.05 2.98
C GLY A 136 8.52 -2.42 4.47
N TRP A 137 7.93 -3.53 4.89
CA TRP A 137 8.07 -4.05 6.24
C TRP A 137 9.53 -4.38 6.61
N LEU A 138 10.30 -4.97 5.69
CA LEU A 138 11.73 -5.23 5.87
C LEU A 138 12.55 -3.93 6.08
N GLY A 139 12.09 -2.80 5.58
CA GLY A 139 12.71 -1.50 5.84
C GLY A 139 12.63 -1.06 7.31
N TRP A 140 11.59 -1.47 8.04
CA TRP A 140 11.41 -1.16 9.46
C TRP A 140 12.22 -2.05 10.41
N VAL A 141 12.13 -3.37 10.20
CA VAL A 141 12.54 -4.38 11.17
C VAL A 141 13.98 -4.25 11.65
N PRO A 142 14.99 -4.01 10.79
CA PRO A 142 16.37 -3.96 11.22
C PRO A 142 16.70 -2.73 12.09
N PHE A 143 15.94 -1.65 11.98
CA PHE A 143 16.26 -0.35 12.55
C PHE A 143 15.32 0.04 13.70
N ALA A 144 14.13 -0.56 13.80
CA ALA A 144 13.12 -0.23 14.79
C ALA A 144 13.65 -0.28 16.24
N HIS A 145 14.40 -1.31 16.58
CA HIS A 145 14.98 -1.46 17.92
C HIS A 145 16.07 -0.42 18.23
N ARG A 146 16.79 0.07 17.22
CA ARG A 146 17.88 1.04 17.42
C ARG A 146 17.39 2.42 17.85
N VAL A 147 16.16 2.77 17.45
CA VAL A 147 15.57 4.09 17.73
C VAL A 147 14.57 4.07 18.88
N GLY A 148 14.46 2.95 19.61
CA GLY A 148 13.55 2.84 20.76
C GLY A 148 12.10 2.54 20.38
N LEU A 149 11.83 2.13 19.14
CA LEU A 149 10.56 1.55 18.71
C LEU A 149 10.48 0.12 19.28
N ASN A 150 10.07 0.00 20.54
CA ASN A 150 9.96 -1.28 21.25
C ASN A 150 8.71 -2.07 20.84
N LEU A 151 8.49 -2.20 19.53
CA LEU A 151 7.41 -2.99 18.95
C LEU A 151 7.97 -4.33 18.44
N THR A 152 7.19 -5.38 18.62
CA THR A 152 7.53 -6.69 18.08
C THR A 152 7.36 -6.70 16.55
N TRP A 153 8.14 -7.53 15.86
CA TRP A 153 8.03 -7.68 14.40
C TRP A 153 6.62 -8.07 13.94
N VAL A 154 5.84 -8.77 14.79
CA VAL A 154 4.43 -9.13 14.53
C VAL A 154 3.54 -7.88 14.56
N GLN A 155 3.76 -6.97 15.51
CA GLN A 155 3.01 -5.71 15.60
C GLN A 155 3.24 -4.80 14.39
N PHE A 156 4.39 -4.90 13.72
CA PHE A 156 4.65 -4.24 12.45
C PHE A 156 4.00 -4.97 11.25
N LEU A 157 3.89 -6.30 11.31
CA LEU A 157 3.36 -7.10 10.21
C LEU A 157 1.83 -7.09 10.17
N LEU A 158 1.19 -7.18 11.34
CA LEU A 158 -0.25 -7.35 11.44
C LEU A 158 -1.08 -6.28 10.72
N PRO A 159 -0.76 -4.96 10.79
CA PRO A 159 -1.47 -3.92 10.06
C PRO A 159 -1.35 -4.01 8.52
N ASN A 160 -0.35 -4.72 8.01
CA ASN A 160 -0.21 -4.95 6.56
C ASN A 160 -1.29 -5.89 6.00
N VAL A 161 -1.94 -6.72 6.85
CA VAL A 161 -2.97 -7.67 6.40
C VAL A 161 -4.25 -6.92 5.94
N PRO A 162 -4.88 -6.05 6.75
CA PRO A 162 -6.01 -5.26 6.30
C PRO A 162 -5.63 -4.29 5.18
N LEU A 163 -4.43 -3.71 5.21
CA LEU A 163 -3.93 -2.88 4.12
C LEU A 163 -3.84 -3.66 2.81
N LEU A 164 -3.31 -4.88 2.83
CA LEU A 164 -3.29 -5.74 1.64
C LEU A 164 -4.69 -6.00 1.10
N ALA A 165 -5.65 -6.34 1.97
CA ALA A 165 -7.04 -6.57 1.58
C ALA A 165 -7.66 -5.32 0.92
N GLU A 166 -7.41 -4.14 1.48
CA GLU A 166 -7.86 -2.85 0.93
C GLU A 166 -7.26 -2.57 -0.44
N LEU A 167 -5.95 -2.77 -0.61
CA LEU A 167 -5.26 -2.60 -1.88
C LEU A 167 -5.76 -3.58 -2.96
N LEU A 168 -6.00 -4.84 -2.59
CA LEU A 168 -6.59 -5.82 -3.49
C LEU A 168 -8.03 -5.47 -3.88
N LEU A 169 -8.81 -4.90 -2.95
CA LEU A 169 -10.16 -4.41 -3.24
C LEU A 169 -10.12 -3.31 -4.30
N PHE A 170 -9.35 -2.24 -4.09
CA PHE A 170 -9.28 -1.12 -5.02
C PHE A 170 -8.62 -1.50 -6.35
N GLY A 171 -7.62 -2.38 -6.35
CA GLY A 171 -7.05 -2.93 -7.57
C GLY A 171 -8.05 -3.79 -8.36
N SER A 172 -8.87 -4.59 -7.66
CA SER A 172 -9.94 -5.39 -8.29
C SER A 172 -11.08 -4.52 -8.82
N LEU A 173 -11.43 -3.42 -8.13
CA LEU A 173 -12.37 -2.42 -8.63
C LEU A 173 -11.83 -1.73 -9.89
N ALA A 174 -10.56 -1.36 -9.91
CA ALA A 174 -9.92 -0.79 -11.08
C ALA A 174 -9.92 -1.77 -12.27
N LEU A 175 -9.66 -3.05 -12.01
CA LEU A 175 -9.78 -4.12 -13.00
C LEU A 175 -11.22 -4.23 -13.54
N LEU A 176 -12.23 -4.23 -12.66
CA LEU A 176 -13.63 -4.27 -13.04
C LEU A 176 -13.99 -3.07 -13.93
N PHE A 177 -13.59 -1.86 -13.52
CA PHE A 177 -13.85 -0.66 -14.32
C PHE A 177 -13.13 -0.68 -15.67
N SER A 178 -11.94 -1.27 -15.76
CA SER A 178 -11.24 -1.40 -17.04
C SER A 178 -11.93 -2.34 -18.03
N MET A 179 -12.77 -3.23 -17.53
CA MET A 179 -13.61 -4.09 -18.38
C MET A 179 -14.92 -3.41 -18.83
N LEU A 180 -15.33 -2.34 -18.14
CA LEU A 180 -16.60 -1.62 -18.41
C LEU A 180 -16.37 -0.31 -19.16
N LEU A 181 -15.20 0.29 -19.04
CA LEU A 181 -14.87 1.59 -19.62
C LEU A 181 -13.94 1.44 -20.84
N PRO A 182 -14.06 2.31 -21.84
CA PRO A 182 -13.34 2.17 -23.10
C PRO A 182 -11.82 2.42 -23.00
N ALA A 183 -11.32 2.94 -21.86
CA ALA A 183 -9.90 3.21 -21.65
C ALA A 183 -9.49 2.90 -20.23
N SER A 184 -8.37 2.22 -20.05
CA SER A 184 -7.79 1.88 -18.74
C SER A 184 -7.49 3.11 -17.88
N ARG A 185 -7.18 4.24 -18.51
CA ARG A 185 -6.98 5.53 -17.84
C ARG A 185 -8.23 6.00 -17.10
N ASN A 186 -9.42 5.86 -17.71
CA ASN A 186 -10.69 6.26 -17.07
C ASN A 186 -11.02 5.33 -15.90
N ALA A 187 -10.74 4.04 -16.03
CA ALA A 187 -10.89 3.06 -14.98
C ALA A 187 -9.98 3.38 -13.77
N SER A 188 -8.72 3.70 -14.04
CA SER A 188 -7.77 4.12 -13.00
C SER A 188 -8.21 5.41 -12.32
N ALA A 189 -8.72 6.40 -13.07
CA ALA A 189 -9.19 7.66 -12.51
C ALA A 189 -10.39 7.46 -11.58
N LEU A 190 -11.37 6.65 -11.98
CA LEU A 190 -12.56 6.36 -11.15
C LEU A 190 -12.20 5.57 -9.89
N ALA A 191 -11.41 4.50 -10.03
CA ALA A 191 -10.96 3.71 -8.88
C ALA A 191 -10.06 4.53 -7.94
N GLY A 192 -9.19 5.39 -8.49
CA GLY A 192 -8.36 6.31 -7.73
C GLY A 192 -9.17 7.36 -6.96
N ALA A 193 -10.23 7.89 -7.57
CA ALA A 193 -11.15 8.82 -6.89
C ALA A 193 -11.85 8.14 -5.71
N LEU A 194 -12.31 6.89 -5.86
CA LEU A 194 -12.91 6.12 -4.79
C LEU A 194 -11.91 5.81 -3.66
N LEU A 195 -10.68 5.44 -4.01
CA LEU A 195 -9.59 5.23 -3.04
C LEU A 195 -9.31 6.50 -2.24
N THR A 196 -9.21 7.65 -2.92
CA THR A 196 -8.94 8.94 -2.28
C THR A 196 -10.11 9.36 -1.39
N ALA A 197 -11.35 9.16 -1.84
CA ALA A 197 -12.54 9.43 -1.03
C ALA A 197 -12.56 8.56 0.24
N ASN A 198 -12.28 7.25 0.12
CA ASN A 198 -12.17 6.35 1.27
C ASN A 198 -11.08 6.81 2.26
N TRP A 199 -9.92 7.22 1.75
CA TRP A 199 -8.83 7.72 2.57
C TRP A 199 -9.21 9.02 3.32
N LEU A 200 -9.87 9.96 2.64
CA LEU A 200 -10.36 11.21 3.25
C LEU A 200 -11.40 10.93 4.34
N LEU A 201 -12.33 10.02 4.10
CA LEU A 201 -13.36 9.66 5.08
C LEU A 201 -12.74 9.02 6.33
N ARG A 202 -11.69 8.22 6.18
CA ARG A 202 -10.94 7.67 7.32
C ARG A 202 -10.20 8.72 8.14
N GLY A 203 -9.72 9.79 7.49
CA GLY A 203 -9.05 10.89 8.16
C GLY A 203 -10.00 11.86 8.87
N LEU A 204 -11.31 11.74 8.61
CA LEU A 204 -12.36 12.58 9.23
C LEU A 204 -13.10 11.84 10.36
N ALA A 205 -12.95 10.54 10.50
CA ALA A 205 -13.61 9.68 11.49
C ALA A 205 -12.74 9.48 12.72
#